data_dab67c1b3d0e20cc5567d5336629a32f
#
_entry.id   dab67c1b3d0e20cc5567d5336629a32f
#
_cell.length_a   1.000
_cell.length_b   1.000
_cell.length_c   1.000
_cell.angle_alpha   90.00
_cell.angle_beta   90.00
_cell.angle_gamma   90.00
#
_symmetry.space_group_name_H-M   'P 1'
#
loop_
_entity.id
_entity.type
_entity.pdbx_description
1 polymer ?
#
loop_
_entity_poly.entity_id
_entity_poly.type
_entity_poly.pdbx_seq_one_letter_code
_entity_poly.pdbx_strand_id
1 'polypeptide(L)'
;FAVIVSAILGTLFFHKLIHPKNYITAVDQTSTEMKTAELLSGTDGAYLFHYFTKDEFKTLTIYVSEYQSGTLISKSKVADLDHDGIDSPSRGVIAVVPDFESFKVKLIVADDYAKYSTDFPILENIENREYYVRSASQIKGEIPIQIHSASTIEGKTAIPSDSEQGLMALIYGKDGLSGIPITEMEKGIVGVENDYV
;
A
#
# COMPACT_ATOMS: atom_id res chain seq x y z
N PHE A 1 -33.15 -14.05 28.66
CA PHE A 1 -33.37 -13.25 27.43
C PHE A 1 -32.15 -12.38 27.08
N ALA A 2 -31.57 -11.67 28.05
CA ALA A 2 -30.40 -10.81 27.84
C ALA A 2 -29.16 -11.58 27.33
N VAL A 3 -28.91 -12.80 27.80
CA VAL A 3 -27.75 -13.64 27.39
C VAL A 3 -27.89 -14.07 25.93
N ILE A 4 -29.08 -14.41 25.46
CA ILE A 4 -29.32 -14.80 24.07
C ILE A 4 -29.11 -13.61 23.13
N VAL A 5 -29.60 -12.43 23.51
CA VAL A 5 -29.42 -11.20 22.73
C VAL A 5 -27.95 -10.82 22.65
N SER A 6 -27.19 -10.93 23.75
CA SER A 6 -25.74 -10.68 23.75
C SER A 6 -24.97 -11.66 22.90
N ALA A 7 -25.32 -12.94 22.88
CA ALA A 7 -24.70 -13.95 22.04
C ALA A 7 -24.98 -13.70 20.55
N ILE A 8 -26.21 -13.31 20.19
CA ILE A 8 -26.57 -12.98 18.79
C ILE A 8 -25.83 -11.72 18.33
N LEU A 9 -25.77 -10.67 19.16
CA LEU A 9 -25.01 -9.44 18.83
C LEU A 9 -23.51 -9.73 18.70
N GLY A 10 -22.96 -10.56 19.59
CA GLY A 10 -21.57 -11.00 19.51
C GLY A 10 -21.25 -11.78 18.23
N THR A 11 -22.11 -12.72 17.83
CA THR A 11 -21.93 -13.47 16.59
C THR A 11 -22.08 -12.61 15.35
N LEU A 12 -23.01 -11.68 15.31
CA LEU A 12 -23.17 -10.73 14.20
C LEU A 12 -21.97 -9.78 14.09
N PHE A 13 -21.46 -9.30 15.22
CA PHE A 13 -20.27 -8.46 15.26
C PHE A 13 -19.04 -9.23 14.79
N PHE A 14 -18.83 -10.46 15.28
CA PHE A 14 -17.73 -11.34 14.84
C PHE A 14 -17.84 -11.68 13.36
N HIS A 15 -19.04 -11.99 12.86
CA HIS A 15 -19.25 -12.29 11.44
C HIS A 15 -18.92 -11.09 10.54
N LYS A 16 -19.23 -9.86 10.98
CA LYS A 16 -18.92 -8.62 10.26
C LYS A 16 -17.42 -8.34 10.24
N LEU A 17 -16.69 -8.71 11.29
CA LEU A 17 -15.23 -8.59 11.37
C LEU A 17 -14.51 -9.61 10.47
N ILE A 18 -15.03 -10.86 10.42
CA ILE A 18 -14.41 -11.95 9.64
C ILE A 18 -14.74 -11.85 8.15
N HIS A 19 -15.91 -11.27 7.81
CA HIS A 19 -16.37 -11.14 6.43
C HIS A 19 -16.73 -9.68 6.11
N PRO A 20 -15.74 -8.79 5.96
CA PRO A 20 -16.03 -7.41 5.58
C PRO A 20 -16.72 -7.38 4.22
N LYS A 21 -17.71 -6.51 4.07
CA LYS A 21 -18.44 -6.30 2.81
C LYS A 21 -17.53 -5.69 1.75
N ASN A 22 -16.71 -4.71 2.16
CA ASN A 22 -15.74 -4.03 1.32
C ASN A 22 -14.35 -4.40 1.84
N TYR A 23 -13.49 -4.87 0.98
CA TYR A 23 -12.15 -5.29 1.39
C TYR A 23 -11.12 -5.15 0.29
N ILE A 24 -9.88 -5.10 0.71
CA ILE A 24 -8.71 -5.17 -0.13
C ILE A 24 -7.80 -6.30 0.35
N THR A 25 -7.13 -6.97 -0.58
CA THR A 25 -6.24 -8.10 -0.29
C THR A 25 -4.96 -7.93 -1.08
N ALA A 26 -3.81 -7.97 -0.41
CA ALA A 26 -2.54 -8.06 -1.11
C ALA A 26 -2.42 -9.41 -1.82
N VAL A 27 -1.91 -9.41 -3.03
CA VAL A 27 -1.60 -10.64 -3.78
C VAL A 27 -0.34 -11.28 -3.18
N ASP A 28 -0.38 -12.59 -2.99
CA ASP A 28 0.76 -13.34 -2.46
C ASP A 28 1.99 -13.16 -3.35
N GLN A 29 3.10 -12.71 -2.78
CA GLN A 29 4.37 -12.46 -3.46
C GLN A 29 4.95 -13.72 -4.13
N THR A 30 4.57 -14.92 -3.66
CA THR A 30 5.00 -16.20 -4.24
C THR A 30 4.11 -16.69 -5.38
N SER A 31 2.97 -16.04 -5.62
CA SER A 31 1.99 -16.43 -6.63
C SER A 31 2.52 -16.28 -8.07
N THR A 32 1.93 -17.04 -8.99
CA THR A 32 2.23 -16.89 -10.43
C THR A 32 1.81 -15.52 -10.95
N GLU A 33 0.71 -14.98 -10.45
CA GLU A 33 0.23 -13.64 -10.82
C GLU A 33 1.28 -12.58 -10.48
N MET A 34 1.82 -12.63 -9.26
CA MET A 34 2.82 -11.69 -8.80
C MET A 34 4.13 -11.80 -9.58
N LYS A 35 4.64 -13.03 -9.78
CA LYS A 35 5.84 -13.28 -10.58
C LYS A 35 5.70 -12.79 -12.02
N THR A 36 4.49 -12.91 -12.60
CA THR A 36 4.21 -12.38 -13.94
C THR A 36 4.23 -10.85 -13.94
N ALA A 37 3.64 -10.21 -12.93
CA ALA A 37 3.66 -8.76 -12.80
C ALA A 37 5.09 -8.22 -12.63
N GLU A 38 5.91 -8.84 -11.80
CA GLU A 38 7.32 -8.50 -11.64
C GLU A 38 8.11 -8.64 -12.94
N LEU A 39 7.93 -9.75 -13.65
CA LEU A 39 8.59 -9.97 -14.94
C LEU A 39 8.22 -8.91 -15.98
N LEU A 40 6.96 -8.48 -16.02
CA LEU A 40 6.45 -7.49 -16.97
C LEU A 40 6.76 -6.05 -16.56
N SER A 41 6.95 -5.78 -15.27
CA SER A 41 7.26 -4.43 -14.77
C SER A 41 8.65 -3.96 -15.19
N GLY A 42 9.61 -4.88 -15.27
CA GLY A 42 11.00 -4.58 -15.60
C GLY A 42 11.72 -3.73 -14.55
N THR A 43 11.16 -3.64 -13.34
CA THR A 43 11.67 -2.84 -12.22
C THR A 43 11.92 -3.71 -10.99
N ASP A 44 12.33 -3.10 -9.87
CA ASP A 44 12.74 -3.75 -8.62
C ASP A 44 11.62 -4.47 -7.85
N GLY A 45 10.44 -4.54 -8.42
CA GLY A 45 9.30 -5.23 -7.85
C GLY A 45 7.96 -4.68 -8.33
N ALA A 46 6.91 -5.40 -8.03
CA ALA A 46 5.53 -4.96 -8.21
C ALA A 46 4.72 -5.38 -6.97
N TYR A 47 3.67 -4.65 -6.65
CA TYR A 47 2.77 -4.96 -5.56
C TYR A 47 1.35 -4.88 -6.09
N LEU A 48 0.62 -5.98 -5.99
CA LEU A 48 -0.75 -6.08 -6.48
C LEU A 48 -1.72 -6.23 -5.32
N PHE A 49 -2.83 -5.55 -5.44
CA PHE A 49 -3.93 -5.58 -4.47
C PHE A 49 -5.24 -5.79 -5.22
N HIS A 50 -6.01 -6.79 -4.82
CA HIS A 50 -7.38 -6.97 -5.29
C HIS A 50 -8.33 -6.26 -4.32
N TYR A 51 -9.21 -5.41 -4.83
CA TYR A 51 -10.28 -4.85 -4.03
C TYR A 51 -11.65 -5.37 -4.46
N PHE A 52 -12.54 -5.41 -3.50
CA PHE A 52 -13.94 -5.74 -3.69
C PHE A 52 -14.79 -4.81 -2.84
N THR A 53 -15.81 -4.20 -3.45
CA THR A 53 -16.80 -3.40 -2.77
C THR A 53 -18.20 -3.91 -3.10
N LYS A 54 -18.98 -4.18 -2.07
CA LYS A 54 -20.38 -4.56 -2.20
C LYS A 54 -21.30 -3.35 -2.17
N ASP A 55 -20.91 -2.34 -1.41
CA ASP A 55 -21.67 -1.11 -1.27
C ASP A 55 -21.27 -0.14 -2.39
N GLU A 56 -22.20 0.68 -2.86
CA GLU A 56 -21.89 1.75 -3.78
C GLU A 56 -20.92 2.75 -3.18
N PHE A 57 -20.02 3.24 -4.00
CA PHE A 57 -19.11 4.33 -3.64
C PHE A 57 -19.00 5.29 -4.84
N LYS A 58 -18.73 6.55 -4.56
CA LYS A 58 -18.66 7.59 -5.60
C LYS A 58 -17.28 7.77 -6.16
N THR A 59 -16.27 7.67 -5.31
CA THR A 59 -14.88 7.92 -5.68
C THR A 59 -13.93 6.92 -5.01
N LEU A 60 -12.93 6.50 -5.77
CA LEU A 60 -11.75 5.83 -5.26
C LEU A 60 -10.59 6.83 -5.32
N THR A 61 -10.12 7.28 -4.16
CA THR A 61 -9.03 8.24 -4.06
C THR A 61 -7.80 7.59 -3.46
N ILE A 62 -6.63 7.83 -4.08
CA ILE A 62 -5.35 7.30 -3.59
C ILE A 62 -4.44 8.46 -3.23
N TYR A 63 -3.87 8.38 -2.03
CA TYR A 63 -2.92 9.34 -1.51
C TYR A 63 -1.55 8.71 -1.32
N VAL A 64 -0.52 9.54 -1.44
CA VAL A 64 0.84 9.25 -1.00
C VAL A 64 1.18 10.20 0.13
N SER A 65 1.63 9.64 1.24
CA SER A 65 2.11 10.38 2.40
C SER A 65 3.60 10.11 2.58
N GLU A 66 4.40 11.16 2.68
CA GLU A 66 5.84 11.06 2.88
C GLU A 66 6.19 11.47 4.30
N TYR A 67 7.00 10.68 4.95
CA TYR A 67 7.45 10.90 6.33
C TYR A 67 8.97 10.95 6.38
N GLN A 68 9.51 11.84 7.19
CA GLN A 68 10.92 11.91 7.53
C GLN A 68 11.08 11.69 9.04
N SER A 69 11.82 10.67 9.42
CA SER A 69 12.04 10.29 10.83
C SER A 69 10.74 10.31 11.66
N GLY A 70 9.69 9.71 11.11
CA GLY A 70 8.37 9.63 11.72
C GLY A 70 7.48 10.87 11.61
N THR A 71 7.96 11.96 11.03
CA THR A 71 7.20 13.21 10.87
C THR A 71 6.63 13.30 9.45
N LEU A 72 5.33 13.51 9.31
CA LEU A 72 4.69 13.76 8.00
C LEU A 72 5.24 15.05 7.38
N ILE A 73 5.84 14.95 6.21
CA ILE A 73 6.39 16.10 5.46
C ILE A 73 5.58 16.44 4.22
N SER A 74 4.88 15.48 3.64
CA SER A 74 4.05 15.67 2.45
C SER A 74 2.87 14.70 2.45
N LYS A 75 1.74 15.15 1.89
CA LYS A 75 0.61 14.30 1.53
C LYS A 75 -0.01 14.78 0.24
N SER A 76 0.00 13.93 -0.78
CA SER A 76 -0.45 14.26 -2.13
C SER A 76 -1.50 13.27 -2.61
N LYS A 77 -2.53 13.78 -3.29
CA LYS A 77 -3.51 12.96 -3.99
C LYS A 77 -2.93 12.59 -5.37
N VAL A 78 -2.75 11.29 -5.62
CA VAL A 78 -2.12 10.77 -6.85
C VAL A 78 -3.12 10.17 -7.82
N ALA A 79 -4.28 9.74 -7.34
CA ALA A 79 -5.39 9.29 -8.17
C ALA A 79 -6.73 9.66 -7.54
N ASP A 80 -7.71 9.94 -8.41
CA ASP A 80 -9.09 10.24 -8.04
C ASP A 80 -9.98 9.73 -9.15
N LEU A 81 -10.58 8.55 -8.94
CA LEU A 81 -11.40 7.88 -9.94
C LEU A 81 -12.86 8.02 -9.56
N ASP A 82 -13.63 8.61 -10.46
CA ASP A 82 -15.08 8.74 -10.32
C ASP A 82 -15.74 7.40 -10.65
N HIS A 83 -16.57 6.92 -9.73
CA HIS A 83 -17.37 5.70 -9.85
C HIS A 83 -18.87 6.01 -9.77
N ASP A 84 -19.27 7.27 -9.91
CA ASP A 84 -20.69 7.64 -9.86
C ASP A 84 -21.46 6.97 -11.02
N GLY A 85 -22.51 6.26 -10.69
CA GLY A 85 -23.32 5.52 -11.65
C GLY A 85 -22.79 4.14 -12.08
N ILE A 86 -21.71 3.65 -11.44
CA ILE A 86 -21.24 2.28 -11.65
C ILE A 86 -22.00 1.32 -10.72
N ASP A 87 -22.48 0.23 -11.29
CA ASP A 87 -23.23 -0.78 -10.53
C ASP A 87 -22.38 -1.48 -9.48
N SER A 88 -22.97 -1.71 -8.32
CA SER A 88 -22.41 -2.58 -7.28
C SER A 88 -22.79 -4.06 -7.52
N PRO A 89 -21.93 -5.03 -7.16
CA PRO A 89 -20.61 -4.89 -6.56
C PRO A 89 -19.50 -4.56 -7.58
N SER A 90 -18.49 -3.81 -7.14
CA SER A 90 -17.32 -3.49 -7.96
C SER A 90 -16.11 -4.33 -7.52
N ARG A 91 -15.27 -4.67 -8.47
CA ARG A 91 -14.00 -5.38 -8.27
C ARG A 91 -12.92 -4.73 -9.10
N GLY A 92 -11.71 -4.74 -8.56
CA GLY A 92 -10.61 -4.20 -9.33
C GLY A 92 -9.25 -4.57 -8.74
N VAL A 93 -8.23 -4.07 -9.42
CA VAL A 93 -6.83 -4.27 -9.08
C VAL A 93 -6.16 -2.92 -8.93
N ILE A 94 -5.37 -2.79 -7.88
CA ILE A 94 -4.41 -1.70 -7.70
C ILE A 94 -3.03 -2.31 -7.84
N ALA A 95 -2.22 -1.80 -8.78
CA ALA A 95 -0.83 -2.17 -8.93
C ALA A 95 0.06 -0.98 -8.60
N VAL A 96 1.03 -1.20 -7.74
CA VAL A 96 2.06 -0.24 -7.37
C VAL A 96 3.41 -0.81 -7.78
N VAL A 97 4.10 -0.11 -8.66
CA VAL A 97 5.38 -0.53 -9.23
C VAL A 97 6.42 0.54 -8.89
N PRO A 98 7.19 0.36 -7.81
CA PRO A 98 8.26 1.27 -7.47
C PRO A 98 9.45 1.08 -8.41
N ASP A 99 10.08 2.18 -8.74
CA ASP A 99 11.42 2.26 -9.31
C ASP A 99 12.29 3.01 -8.28
N PHE A 100 12.99 2.23 -7.47
CA PHE A 100 13.80 2.77 -6.38
C PHE A 100 14.98 3.59 -6.89
N GLU A 101 15.50 3.28 -8.09
CA GLU A 101 16.64 3.98 -8.67
C GLU A 101 16.24 5.38 -9.18
N SER A 102 15.09 5.52 -9.80
CA SER A 102 14.62 6.81 -10.33
C SER A 102 13.73 7.59 -9.36
N PHE A 103 13.41 7.04 -8.18
CA PHE A 103 12.48 7.60 -7.20
C PHE A 103 11.12 7.91 -7.81
N LYS A 104 10.60 6.94 -8.54
CA LYS A 104 9.28 7.02 -9.16
C LYS A 104 8.45 5.83 -8.77
N VAL A 105 7.16 6.05 -8.75
CA VAL A 105 6.19 4.98 -8.56
C VAL A 105 5.19 5.05 -9.70
N LYS A 106 4.99 3.92 -10.36
CA LYS A 106 3.88 3.75 -11.27
C LYS A 106 2.70 3.16 -10.52
N LEU A 107 1.58 3.85 -10.59
CA LEU A 107 0.29 3.40 -10.06
C LEU A 107 -0.62 3.02 -11.23
N ILE A 108 -1.22 1.84 -11.13
CA ILE A 108 -2.25 1.39 -12.07
C ILE A 108 -3.46 0.99 -11.23
N VAL A 109 -4.62 1.51 -11.57
CA VAL A 109 -5.91 1.08 -11.02
C VAL A 109 -6.77 0.61 -12.18
N ALA A 110 -7.30 -0.58 -12.08
CA ALA A 110 -8.15 -1.16 -13.10
C ALA A 110 -9.34 -1.89 -12.45
N ASP A 111 -10.51 -1.73 -13.04
CA ASP A 111 -11.71 -2.48 -12.71
C ASP A 111 -12.38 -3.01 -14.00
N ASP A 112 -13.60 -3.50 -13.89
CA ASP A 112 -14.35 -4.06 -15.01
C ASP A 112 -14.73 -2.99 -16.06
N TYR A 113 -14.64 -1.71 -15.75
CA TYR A 113 -15.13 -0.59 -16.58
C TYR A 113 -14.02 0.31 -17.09
N ALA A 114 -12.95 0.52 -16.28
CA ALA A 114 -11.93 1.51 -16.58
C ALA A 114 -10.54 1.05 -16.16
N LYS A 115 -9.52 1.66 -16.77
CA LYS A 115 -8.12 1.56 -16.36
C LYS A 115 -7.52 2.94 -16.29
N TYR A 116 -6.92 3.25 -15.16
CA TYR A 116 -6.14 4.45 -14.90
C TYR A 116 -4.68 4.09 -14.67
N SER A 117 -3.75 4.89 -15.17
CA SER A 117 -2.32 4.74 -14.90
C SER A 117 -1.65 6.10 -14.80
N THR A 118 -0.82 6.27 -13.79
CA THR A 118 -0.01 7.46 -13.59
C THR A 118 1.35 7.10 -13.05
N ASP A 119 2.37 7.89 -13.38
CA ASP A 119 3.68 7.86 -12.76
C ASP A 119 3.82 9.12 -11.91
N PHE A 120 4.32 8.97 -10.69
CA PHE A 120 4.59 10.11 -9.81
C PHE A 120 5.94 9.96 -9.11
N PRO A 121 6.64 11.08 -8.90
CA PRO A 121 7.89 11.06 -8.16
C PRO A 121 7.62 10.92 -6.66
N ILE A 122 8.59 10.37 -5.97
CA ILE A 122 8.66 10.32 -4.51
C ILE A 122 9.97 10.92 -4.05
N LEU A 123 9.99 11.47 -2.85
CA LEU A 123 11.21 12.01 -2.22
C LEU A 123 11.92 13.07 -3.10
N GLU A 124 11.19 13.91 -3.84
CA GLU A 124 11.76 14.88 -4.79
C GLU A 124 12.64 15.92 -4.11
N ASN A 125 12.27 16.33 -2.88
CA ASN A 125 12.93 17.44 -2.17
C ASN A 125 14.01 16.96 -1.18
N ILE A 126 14.44 15.69 -1.28
CA ILE A 126 15.41 15.13 -0.37
C ILE A 126 16.83 15.35 -0.90
N GLU A 127 17.67 15.95 -0.06
CA GLU A 127 19.09 16.09 -0.34
C GLU A 127 19.79 14.73 -0.31
N ASN A 128 20.73 14.53 -1.25
CA ASN A 128 21.55 13.31 -1.34
C ASN A 128 20.74 12.02 -1.51
N ARG A 129 19.59 12.08 -2.18
CA ARG A 129 18.74 10.91 -2.41
C ARG A 129 19.45 9.77 -3.17
N GLU A 130 20.49 10.07 -3.94
CA GLU A 130 21.34 9.08 -4.60
C GLU A 130 22.02 8.12 -3.64
N TYR A 131 22.09 8.48 -2.36
CA TYR A 131 22.59 7.59 -1.31
C TYR A 131 21.71 6.35 -1.16
N TYR A 132 20.39 6.51 -1.33
CA TYR A 132 19.40 5.44 -1.15
C TYR A 132 19.24 4.54 -2.39
N VAL A 133 19.91 4.86 -3.48
CA VAL A 133 19.93 4.06 -4.74
C VAL A 133 21.05 3.04 -4.72
N ARG A 134 22.11 3.27 -3.97
CA ARG A 134 23.28 2.40 -3.98
C ARG A 134 22.92 1.03 -3.41
N SER A 135 22.81 0.05 -4.30
CA SER A 135 22.70 -1.34 -3.88
C SER A 135 24.00 -1.74 -3.17
N ALA A 136 23.86 -2.50 -2.11
CA ALA A 136 24.93 -3.03 -1.29
C ALA A 136 26.01 -3.82 -2.07
N SER A 137 25.75 -4.21 -3.30
CA SER A 137 26.71 -4.89 -4.20
C SER A 137 27.91 -4.03 -4.64
N GLN A 138 27.87 -2.73 -4.41
CA GLN A 138 28.95 -1.82 -4.80
C GLN A 138 29.99 -1.56 -3.70
N ILE A 139 29.73 -1.98 -2.47
CA ILE A 139 30.68 -1.83 -1.35
C ILE A 139 31.54 -3.09 -1.28
N LYS A 140 32.70 -3.03 -1.88
CA LYS A 140 33.66 -4.15 -1.98
C LYS A 140 34.16 -4.54 -0.58
N GLY A 141 33.63 -5.65 -0.02
CA GLY A 141 34.13 -6.29 1.20
C GLY A 141 33.31 -6.05 2.46
N GLU A 142 32.22 -5.31 2.41
CA GLU A 142 31.29 -5.14 3.54
C GLU A 142 30.03 -6.00 3.37
N ILE A 143 29.36 -6.31 4.50
CA ILE A 143 28.06 -7.00 4.49
C ILE A 143 27.07 -6.08 3.82
N PRO A 144 26.30 -6.56 2.81
CA PRO A 144 25.30 -5.74 2.17
C PRO A 144 24.26 -5.21 3.16
N ILE A 145 24.16 -3.89 3.28
CA ILE A 145 23.09 -3.24 4.05
C ILE A 145 21.96 -2.92 3.09
N GLN A 146 20.76 -3.40 3.39
CA GLN A 146 19.57 -3.04 2.65
C GLN A 146 19.19 -1.60 3.01
N ILE A 147 19.08 -0.73 2.02
CA ILE A 147 18.80 0.70 2.20
C ILE A 147 17.40 1.11 1.76
N HIS A 148 16.66 0.20 1.15
CA HIS A 148 15.24 0.37 0.83
C HIS A 148 14.49 -0.95 0.95
N SER A 149 13.21 -0.87 1.26
CA SER A 149 12.29 -2.00 1.39
C SER A 149 10.85 -1.56 1.19
N ALA A 150 9.93 -2.51 1.16
CA ALA A 150 8.51 -2.24 1.21
C ALA A 150 7.80 -3.13 2.24
N SER A 151 6.79 -2.56 2.88
CA SER A 151 5.83 -3.27 3.71
C SER A 151 4.44 -3.17 3.09
N THR A 152 3.65 -4.22 3.18
CA THR A 152 2.27 -4.26 2.64
C THR A 152 1.28 -4.68 3.71
N ILE A 153 -0.01 -4.46 3.45
CA ILE A 153 -1.07 -5.08 4.25
C ILE A 153 -0.92 -6.61 4.23
N GLU A 154 -1.33 -7.25 5.30
CA GLU A 154 -1.38 -8.70 5.41
C GLU A 154 -2.80 -9.20 5.20
N GLY A 155 -2.97 -10.16 4.26
CA GLY A 155 -4.23 -10.84 4.03
C GLY A 155 -5.38 -9.91 3.59
N LYS A 156 -6.57 -10.21 4.09
CA LYS A 156 -7.81 -9.53 3.75
C LYS A 156 -8.10 -8.41 4.74
N THR A 157 -8.04 -7.17 4.29
CA THR A 157 -8.24 -5.97 5.09
C THR A 157 -9.55 -5.29 4.71
N ALA A 158 -10.34 -4.86 5.69
CA ALA A 158 -11.59 -4.13 5.44
C ALA A 158 -11.29 -2.73 4.88
N ILE A 159 -12.06 -2.30 3.89
CA ILE A 159 -12.06 -0.91 3.42
C ILE A 159 -13.08 -0.14 4.24
N PRO A 160 -12.66 0.83 5.05
CA PRO A 160 -13.57 1.69 5.80
C PRO A 160 -14.24 2.71 4.87
N SER A 161 -15.46 3.14 5.20
CA SER A 161 -16.18 4.16 4.42
C SER A 161 -15.76 5.59 4.75
N ASP A 162 -15.22 5.81 5.94
CA ASP A 162 -15.05 7.16 6.50
C ASP A 162 -13.59 7.49 6.85
N SER A 163 -12.65 6.62 6.50
CA SER A 163 -11.23 6.82 6.78
C SER A 163 -10.35 6.21 5.69
N GLU A 164 -9.09 6.57 5.70
CA GLU A 164 -8.10 6.03 4.78
C GLU A 164 -7.66 4.63 5.23
N GLN A 165 -7.41 3.76 4.26
CA GLN A 165 -6.83 2.45 4.44
C GLN A 165 -5.39 2.45 3.90
N GLY A 166 -4.40 2.22 4.76
CA GLY A 166 -3.03 2.01 4.33
C GLY A 166 -2.91 0.75 3.49
N LEU A 167 -2.17 0.79 2.40
CA LEU A 167 -1.93 -0.36 1.53
C LEU A 167 -0.50 -0.88 1.64
N MET A 168 0.45 0.03 1.55
CA MET A 168 1.86 -0.28 1.61
C MET A 168 2.69 0.93 2.04
N ALA A 169 3.91 0.67 2.45
CA ALA A 169 4.93 1.68 2.69
C ALA A 169 6.21 1.34 1.94
N LEU A 170 6.83 2.33 1.33
CA LEU A 170 8.20 2.27 0.83
C LEU A 170 9.11 2.87 1.90
N ILE A 171 10.13 2.15 2.31
CA ILE A 171 10.95 2.47 3.47
C ILE A 171 12.39 2.70 3.01
N TYR A 172 13.00 3.77 3.46
CA TYR A 172 14.37 4.13 3.15
C TYR A 172 15.16 4.43 4.42
N GLY A 173 16.36 3.90 4.52
CA GLY A 173 17.25 4.14 5.66
C GLY A 173 18.71 3.90 5.31
N LYS A 174 19.58 4.83 5.64
CA LYS A 174 21.03 4.75 5.34
C LYS A 174 21.80 3.81 6.25
N ASP A 175 21.34 3.65 7.49
CA ASP A 175 22.01 2.86 8.54
C ASP A 175 21.29 1.51 8.81
N GLY A 176 20.38 1.12 7.92
CA GLY A 176 19.53 -0.06 7.99
C GLY A 176 18.04 0.27 7.92
N LEU A 177 17.23 -0.77 7.94
CA LEU A 177 15.77 -0.64 7.82
C LEU A 177 15.07 -1.26 9.01
N SER A 178 14.05 -0.58 9.49
CA SER A 178 13.07 -1.12 10.44
C SER A 178 11.74 -1.30 9.74
N GLY A 179 11.22 -2.53 9.69
CA GLY A 179 9.92 -2.82 9.12
C GLY A 179 8.81 -2.15 9.92
N ILE A 180 7.84 -1.56 9.23
CA ILE A 180 6.70 -0.88 9.84
C ILE A 180 5.43 -1.62 9.45
N PRO A 181 4.68 -2.19 10.41
CA PRO A 181 3.36 -2.73 10.11
C PRO A 181 2.41 -1.62 9.64
N ILE A 182 1.71 -1.86 8.54
CA ILE A 182 0.77 -0.88 7.99
C ILE A 182 -0.31 -0.47 9.00
N THR A 183 -0.75 -1.38 9.85
CA THR A 183 -1.72 -1.13 10.93
C THR A 183 -1.20 -0.18 12.02
N GLU A 184 0.09 -0.03 12.18
CA GLU A 184 0.69 0.96 13.09
C GLU A 184 0.73 2.34 12.44
N MET A 185 1.04 2.39 11.14
CA MET A 185 1.01 3.64 10.38
C MET A 185 -0.39 4.27 10.39
N GLU A 186 -1.45 3.46 10.26
CA GLU A 186 -2.84 3.91 10.37
C GLU A 186 -3.17 4.55 11.74
N LYS A 187 -2.46 4.15 12.79
CA LYS A 187 -2.55 4.76 14.12
C LYS A 187 -1.68 6.00 14.29
N GLY A 188 -1.00 6.44 13.22
CA GLY A 188 -0.06 7.54 13.25
C GLY A 188 1.31 7.16 13.84
N ILE A 189 1.59 5.87 14.03
CA ILE A 189 2.89 5.38 14.49
C ILE A 189 3.72 5.09 13.25
N VAL A 190 4.54 6.06 12.86
CA VAL A 190 5.52 5.90 11.78
C VAL A 190 6.90 5.80 12.41
N GLY A 191 7.62 4.71 12.09
CA GLY A 191 8.91 4.41 12.72
C GLY A 191 9.91 5.55 12.53
N VAL A 192 10.39 6.09 13.66
CA VAL A 192 11.41 7.15 13.69
C VAL A 192 12.81 6.64 13.32
N GLU A 193 12.96 5.32 13.25
CA GLU A 193 14.23 4.63 12.98
C GLU A 193 14.60 4.63 11.50
N ASN A 194 13.64 4.90 10.61
CA ASN A 194 13.87 5.01 9.18
C ASN A 194 14.04 6.48 8.79
N ASP A 195 14.91 6.73 7.81
CA ASP A 195 15.12 8.10 7.33
C ASP A 195 13.85 8.62 6.65
N TYR A 196 13.24 7.79 5.77
CA TYR A 196 12.01 8.14 5.05
C TYR A 196 11.06 6.95 4.93
N VAL A 197 9.78 7.24 4.93
CA VAL A 197 8.68 6.30 4.69
C VAL A 197 7.63 6.96 3.80
#